data_147de70316d0d85191b8c0922fd5bc3b
#
_entry.id   147de70316d0d85191b8c0922fd5bc3b
#
_cell.length_a   1.000
_cell.length_b   1.000
_cell.length_c   1.000
_cell.angle_alpha   90.00
_cell.angle_beta   90.00
_cell.angle_gamma   90.00
#
_symmetry.space_group_name_H-M   'P 1'
#
loop_
_entity.id
_entity.type
_entity.pdbx_description
1 polymer ?
#
loop_
_entity_poly.entity_id
_entity_poly.type
_entity_poly.pdbx_seq_one_letter_code
_entity_poly.pdbx_strand_id
1 'polypeptide(L)'
;MIKNLLPSAKEYSKASVLSMLFVALEVMLEVAIPFLMSKIVDVGLAAGATAWSATFLGFLTVSGATAIEFILKMGAFMVGVALVSLFFGALSGRYCAVASTGFAMSVRRRAFNKVQDFSFGNIDKYSTPSLITRLTTDINYLQMAYMMLVRLAVRAPVMMILAASMAFAMDAELALIFLVAVPVLAAVIVALGSLAFPRFMKMLQKYDKLTARLQENLIGIRVVKSFAREDYETKHFNDASMDVRNSELSAVKLMVTAMPFMQAMVYACIIAVCAIGGKRIILGEMQTGEFMSFLAYISQIMMSLIMLSMTLIMIVISRASASRLSEILSEEIEIKDAENPTEERIESGAIEFKNVNFSYGKNPENLTLSNISLTINPGEIVAIIGGTGSGKTTLVQLIPRLYDTLSGEVLVDGRNVRDYKISDLRDAVAMVLQKNVLFSGTIAENLRWGKEDATDEELEAAAKTAEAHGFITSFEKGYDTVLGQGGVNVSGGQRQRLSIARALLKKPKILI
;
A
#
# COMPACT_ATOMS: atom_id res chain seq x y z
N MET A 1 1.21 13.52 -7.19
CA MET A 1 1.17 12.09 -6.82
C MET A 1 2.54 11.42 -6.92
N ILE A 2 3.10 11.17 -8.10
CA ILE A 2 4.41 10.52 -8.27
C ILE A 2 5.53 11.28 -7.55
N LYS A 3 5.53 12.61 -7.59
CA LYS A 3 6.54 13.47 -6.95
C LYS A 3 6.69 13.20 -5.44
N ASN A 4 5.62 12.85 -4.73
CA ASN A 4 5.63 12.59 -3.28
C ASN A 4 6.17 11.19 -2.94
N LEU A 5 6.07 10.22 -3.87
CA LEU A 5 6.56 8.84 -3.71
C LEU A 5 7.98 8.65 -4.25
N LEU A 6 8.43 9.53 -5.15
CA LEU A 6 9.74 9.45 -5.80
C LEU A 6 10.93 9.40 -4.81
N PRO A 7 10.96 10.16 -3.70
CA PRO A 7 12.05 10.08 -2.74
C PRO A 7 12.23 8.67 -2.16
N SER A 8 11.11 7.97 -1.86
CA SER A 8 11.15 6.59 -1.35
C SER A 8 11.65 5.59 -2.41
N ALA A 9 11.32 5.80 -3.69
CA ALA A 9 11.85 5.00 -4.78
C ALA A 9 13.36 5.28 -5.02
N LYS A 10 13.78 6.53 -4.87
CA LYS A 10 15.18 6.95 -5.05
C LYS A 10 16.12 6.35 -3.99
N GLU A 11 15.65 6.12 -2.78
CA GLU A 11 16.39 5.47 -1.69
C GLU A 11 16.85 4.06 -2.09
N TYR A 12 16.07 3.34 -2.91
CA TYR A 12 16.35 1.97 -3.38
C TYR A 12 16.66 1.88 -4.88
N SER A 13 17.05 2.99 -5.51
CA SER A 13 17.32 3.07 -6.96
C SER A 13 18.42 2.09 -7.42
N LYS A 14 19.48 1.90 -6.65
CA LYS A 14 20.56 0.96 -6.98
C LYS A 14 20.03 -0.48 -7.10
N ALA A 15 19.25 -0.93 -6.14
CA ALA A 15 18.63 -2.26 -6.18
C ALA A 15 17.67 -2.41 -7.35
N SER A 16 16.88 -1.37 -7.66
CA SER A 16 15.96 -1.37 -8.80
C SER A 16 16.70 -1.49 -10.13
N VAL A 17 17.75 -0.69 -10.34
CA VAL A 17 18.57 -0.75 -11.57
C VAL A 17 19.28 -2.09 -11.70
N LEU A 18 19.84 -2.65 -10.63
CA LEU A 18 20.46 -3.97 -10.66
C LEU A 18 19.45 -5.07 -11.01
N SER A 19 18.23 -4.99 -10.46
CA SER A 19 17.17 -5.94 -10.82
C SER A 19 16.81 -5.86 -12.30
N MET A 20 16.65 -4.64 -12.85
CA MET A 20 16.37 -4.41 -14.27
C MET A 20 17.49 -4.96 -15.17
N LEU A 21 18.76 -4.73 -14.77
CA LEU A 21 19.90 -5.23 -15.52
C LEU A 21 19.95 -6.76 -15.53
N PHE A 22 19.81 -7.38 -14.36
CA PHE A 22 19.85 -8.85 -14.27
C PHE A 22 18.68 -9.52 -14.97
N VAL A 23 17.46 -8.94 -14.95
CA VAL A 23 16.36 -9.50 -15.72
C VAL A 23 16.57 -9.38 -17.24
N ALA A 24 17.21 -8.31 -17.69
CA ALA A 24 17.55 -8.17 -19.10
C ALA A 24 18.59 -9.24 -19.54
N LEU A 25 19.62 -9.50 -18.71
CA LEU A 25 20.59 -10.56 -18.97
C LEU A 25 19.97 -11.96 -18.90
N GLU A 26 19.08 -12.21 -17.94
CA GLU A 26 18.28 -13.43 -17.85
C GLU A 26 17.54 -13.69 -19.17
N VAL A 27 16.80 -12.68 -19.65
CA VAL A 27 15.99 -12.78 -20.88
C VAL A 27 16.85 -12.99 -22.13
N MET A 28 18.01 -12.31 -22.22
CA MET A 28 18.94 -12.52 -23.35
C MET A 28 19.37 -13.99 -23.46
N LEU A 29 19.69 -14.61 -22.34
CA LEU A 29 20.09 -16.02 -22.29
C LEU A 29 18.90 -16.96 -22.57
N GLU A 30 17.73 -16.63 -22.04
CA GLU A 30 16.51 -17.41 -22.23
C GLU A 30 16.07 -17.44 -23.70
N VAL A 31 16.17 -16.30 -24.41
CA VAL A 31 15.86 -16.21 -25.84
C VAL A 31 16.91 -16.96 -26.70
N ALA A 32 18.14 -17.11 -26.24
CA ALA A 32 19.15 -17.87 -26.96
C ALA A 32 18.91 -19.39 -26.94
N ILE A 33 18.17 -19.93 -25.95
CA ILE A 33 17.96 -21.38 -25.78
C ILE A 33 17.26 -22.01 -27.01
N PRO A 34 16.13 -21.50 -27.55
CA PRO A 34 15.52 -22.05 -28.77
C PRO A 34 16.47 -22.02 -29.97
N PHE A 35 17.26 -20.97 -30.12
CA PHE A 35 18.26 -20.89 -31.18
C PHE A 35 19.35 -21.95 -31.05
N LEU A 36 19.84 -22.23 -29.84
CA LEU A 36 20.79 -23.31 -29.59
C LEU A 36 20.16 -24.69 -29.89
N MET A 37 18.89 -24.85 -29.55
CA MET A 37 18.13 -26.07 -29.84
C MET A 37 18.00 -26.30 -31.35
N SER A 38 17.78 -25.24 -32.16
CA SER A 38 17.74 -25.39 -33.61
C SER A 38 19.03 -26.00 -34.15
N LYS A 39 20.18 -25.56 -33.64
CA LYS A 39 21.48 -26.08 -34.10
C LYS A 39 21.72 -27.53 -33.73
N ILE A 40 21.17 -28.02 -32.62
CA ILE A 40 21.18 -29.47 -32.31
C ILE A 40 20.40 -30.25 -33.35
N VAL A 41 19.21 -29.76 -33.72
CA VAL A 41 18.34 -30.44 -34.71
C VAL A 41 18.94 -30.36 -36.09
N ASP A 42 19.38 -29.18 -36.53
CA ASP A 42 19.80 -28.91 -37.91
C ASP A 42 21.19 -29.49 -38.25
N VAL A 43 22.09 -29.55 -37.27
CA VAL A 43 23.46 -30.05 -37.48
C VAL A 43 23.63 -31.42 -36.84
N GLY A 44 23.11 -31.65 -35.64
CA GLY A 44 23.33 -32.89 -34.88
C GLY A 44 22.48 -34.05 -35.36
N LEU A 45 21.24 -33.82 -35.81
CA LEU A 45 20.30 -34.84 -36.27
C LEU A 45 20.19 -34.93 -37.80
N ALA A 46 20.89 -34.06 -38.56
CA ALA A 46 20.83 -34.05 -40.01
C ALA A 46 21.39 -35.36 -40.62
N ALA A 47 20.57 -36.03 -41.43
CA ALA A 47 20.97 -37.23 -42.16
C ALA A 47 22.04 -36.90 -43.17
N GLY A 48 23.22 -37.55 -43.11
CA GLY A 48 24.31 -37.38 -44.08
C GLY A 48 25.27 -36.20 -43.80
N ALA A 49 25.20 -35.59 -42.65
CA ALA A 49 26.17 -34.56 -42.26
C ALA A 49 27.59 -35.16 -42.12
N THR A 50 28.56 -34.51 -42.76
CA THR A 50 29.97 -34.89 -42.72
C THR A 50 30.81 -34.05 -41.75
N ALA A 51 30.23 -32.95 -41.27
CA ALA A 51 30.86 -32.06 -40.29
C ALA A 51 29.83 -31.62 -39.21
N TRP A 52 30.15 -31.84 -37.97
CA TRP A 52 29.30 -31.43 -36.83
C TRP A 52 29.93 -30.24 -36.14
N SER A 53 29.62 -29.03 -36.58
CA SER A 53 30.09 -27.78 -35.94
C SER A 53 29.05 -26.71 -36.09
N ALA A 54 28.89 -25.91 -35.01
CA ALA A 54 28.06 -24.70 -35.03
C ALA A 54 28.81 -23.56 -34.36
N THR A 55 28.82 -22.42 -35.01
CA THR A 55 29.47 -21.17 -34.52
C THR A 55 28.41 -20.19 -34.04
N PHE A 56 28.59 -19.66 -32.83
CA PHE A 56 27.73 -18.69 -32.18
C PHE A 56 28.44 -17.36 -32.03
N LEU A 57 27.73 -16.27 -32.29
CA LEU A 57 28.26 -14.90 -32.15
C LEU A 57 29.58 -14.64 -32.89
N GLY A 58 29.92 -15.49 -33.88
CA GLY A 58 31.12 -15.36 -34.70
C GLY A 58 32.42 -15.82 -34.05
N PHE A 59 32.44 -16.18 -32.76
CA PHE A 59 33.66 -16.56 -32.03
C PHE A 59 33.54 -17.85 -31.19
N LEU A 60 32.35 -18.29 -30.86
CA LEU A 60 32.15 -19.50 -30.05
C LEU A 60 31.75 -20.66 -30.95
N THR A 61 32.67 -21.59 -31.20
CA THR A 61 32.42 -22.77 -32.03
C THR A 61 32.37 -24.01 -31.19
N VAL A 62 31.26 -24.76 -31.30
CA VAL A 62 31.13 -26.12 -30.72
C VAL A 62 31.25 -27.11 -31.85
N SER A 63 32.18 -28.05 -31.74
CA SER A 63 32.41 -29.09 -32.74
C SER A 63 32.49 -30.49 -32.08
N GLY A 64 32.09 -31.51 -32.83
CA GLY A 64 32.21 -32.92 -32.42
C GLY A 64 32.78 -33.78 -33.55
N ALA A 65 33.45 -34.84 -33.20
CA ALA A 65 33.93 -35.84 -34.16
C ALA A 65 32.81 -36.77 -34.65
N THR A 66 31.73 -36.88 -33.85
CA THR A 66 30.51 -37.63 -34.17
C THR A 66 29.26 -36.81 -33.86
N ALA A 67 28.13 -37.14 -34.46
CA ALA A 67 26.85 -36.49 -34.18
C ALA A 67 26.49 -36.54 -32.68
N ILE A 68 26.71 -37.70 -32.03
CA ILE A 68 26.41 -37.88 -30.61
C ILE A 68 27.30 -36.99 -29.74
N GLU A 69 28.58 -36.86 -30.04
CA GLU A 69 29.51 -36.01 -29.32
C GLU A 69 29.11 -34.53 -29.47
N PHE A 70 28.73 -34.11 -30.68
CA PHE A 70 28.24 -32.73 -30.90
C PHE A 70 26.96 -32.48 -30.11
N ILE A 71 25.96 -33.36 -30.14
CA ILE A 71 24.69 -33.22 -29.39
C ILE A 71 24.96 -33.13 -27.90
N LEU A 72 25.84 -33.97 -27.34
CA LEU A 72 26.18 -33.98 -25.94
C LEU A 72 26.89 -32.65 -25.53
N LYS A 73 27.84 -32.17 -26.33
CA LYS A 73 28.53 -30.90 -26.07
C LYS A 73 27.57 -29.72 -26.15
N MET A 74 26.71 -29.67 -27.18
CA MET A 74 25.69 -28.62 -27.30
C MET A 74 24.65 -28.70 -26.20
N GLY A 75 24.21 -29.88 -25.80
CA GLY A 75 23.30 -30.06 -24.68
C GLY A 75 23.93 -29.57 -23.35
N ALA A 76 25.20 -29.95 -23.11
CA ALA A 76 25.94 -29.44 -21.94
C ALA A 76 26.09 -27.89 -21.96
N PHE A 77 26.36 -27.33 -23.13
CA PHE A 77 26.43 -25.87 -23.32
C PHE A 77 25.05 -25.21 -23.03
N MET A 78 23.95 -25.78 -23.56
CA MET A 78 22.59 -25.28 -23.26
C MET A 78 22.27 -25.34 -21.77
N VAL A 79 22.63 -26.41 -21.09
CA VAL A 79 22.48 -26.54 -19.62
C VAL A 79 23.29 -25.45 -18.93
N GLY A 80 24.52 -25.18 -19.36
CA GLY A 80 25.35 -24.09 -18.87
C GLY A 80 24.67 -22.73 -19.02
N VAL A 81 24.14 -22.43 -20.22
CA VAL A 81 23.38 -21.19 -20.50
C VAL A 81 22.14 -21.08 -19.60
N ALA A 82 21.39 -22.17 -19.43
CA ALA A 82 20.23 -22.22 -18.57
C ALA A 82 20.58 -21.98 -17.08
N LEU A 83 21.68 -22.53 -16.59
CA LEU A 83 22.17 -22.30 -15.22
C LEU A 83 22.61 -20.86 -14.99
N VAL A 84 23.29 -20.24 -15.97
CA VAL A 84 23.67 -18.82 -15.93
C VAL A 84 22.42 -17.93 -15.98
N SER A 85 21.44 -18.27 -16.81
CA SER A 85 20.13 -17.59 -16.85
C SER A 85 19.42 -17.68 -15.49
N LEU A 86 19.37 -18.87 -14.89
CA LEU A 86 18.81 -19.09 -13.55
C LEU A 86 19.52 -18.22 -12.50
N PHE A 87 20.84 -18.14 -12.56
CA PHE A 87 21.64 -17.30 -11.65
C PHE A 87 21.25 -15.81 -11.76
N PHE A 88 21.17 -15.27 -12.98
CA PHE A 88 20.71 -13.89 -13.19
C PHE A 88 19.27 -13.70 -12.80
N GLY A 89 18.39 -14.67 -13.04
CA GLY A 89 16.99 -14.64 -12.60
C GLY A 89 16.85 -14.60 -11.07
N ALA A 90 17.67 -15.39 -10.36
CA ALA A 90 17.73 -15.39 -8.91
C ALA A 90 18.24 -14.04 -8.34
N LEU A 91 19.30 -13.49 -8.94
CA LEU A 91 19.81 -12.16 -8.58
C LEU A 91 18.78 -11.07 -8.85
N SER A 92 18.13 -11.07 -10.03
CA SER A 92 17.05 -10.13 -10.35
C SER A 92 15.93 -10.21 -9.33
N GLY A 93 15.49 -11.44 -8.96
CA GLY A 93 14.47 -11.66 -7.94
C GLY A 93 14.87 -11.11 -6.57
N ARG A 94 16.11 -11.37 -6.14
CA ARG A 94 16.65 -10.85 -4.87
C ARG A 94 16.64 -9.32 -4.84
N TYR A 95 17.22 -8.66 -5.85
CA TYR A 95 17.28 -7.20 -5.90
C TYR A 95 15.90 -6.56 -6.07
N CYS A 96 14.99 -7.20 -6.81
CA CYS A 96 13.60 -6.78 -6.92
C CYS A 96 12.88 -6.83 -5.57
N ALA A 97 13.08 -7.91 -4.79
CA ALA A 97 12.53 -8.02 -3.45
C ALA A 97 13.07 -6.92 -2.52
N VAL A 98 14.39 -6.70 -2.50
CA VAL A 98 15.01 -5.62 -1.70
C VAL A 98 14.47 -4.26 -2.12
N ALA A 99 14.34 -3.99 -3.42
CA ALA A 99 13.84 -2.72 -3.93
C ALA A 99 12.38 -2.48 -3.56
N SER A 100 11.51 -3.48 -3.76
CA SER A 100 10.07 -3.33 -3.53
C SER A 100 9.70 -3.28 -2.05
N THR A 101 10.31 -4.15 -1.22
CA THR A 101 10.07 -4.13 0.24
C THR A 101 10.68 -2.90 0.90
N GLY A 102 11.88 -2.49 0.46
CA GLY A 102 12.53 -1.27 0.92
C GLY A 102 11.72 -0.02 0.55
N PHE A 103 11.23 0.08 -0.68
CA PHE A 103 10.31 1.14 -1.10
C PHE A 103 9.07 1.20 -0.20
N ALA A 104 8.40 0.06 0.05
CA ALA A 104 7.23 0.00 0.92
C ALA A 104 7.55 0.42 2.37
N MET A 105 8.70 -0.02 2.91
CA MET A 105 9.18 0.39 4.23
C MET A 105 9.40 1.90 4.31
N SER A 106 10.06 2.49 3.31
CA SER A 106 10.31 3.94 3.26
C SER A 106 9.00 4.74 3.17
N VAL A 107 8.05 4.32 2.31
CA VAL A 107 6.74 4.96 2.21
C VAL A 107 5.98 4.87 3.53
N ARG A 108 5.97 3.69 4.17
CA ARG A 108 5.27 3.47 5.46
C ARG A 108 5.85 4.35 6.57
N ARG A 109 7.17 4.40 6.70
CA ARG A 109 7.87 5.26 7.67
C ARG A 109 7.51 6.73 7.46
N ARG A 110 7.60 7.23 6.21
CA ARG A 110 7.29 8.63 5.90
C ARG A 110 5.81 8.97 6.14
N ALA A 111 4.90 8.07 5.74
CA ALA A 111 3.48 8.29 5.94
C ALA A 111 3.11 8.23 7.43
N PHE A 112 3.68 7.30 8.19
CA PHE A 112 3.47 7.20 9.63
C PHE A 112 3.98 8.45 10.37
N ASN A 113 5.23 8.87 10.09
CA ASN A 113 5.79 10.09 10.69
C ASN A 113 4.90 11.31 10.36
N LYS A 114 4.46 11.43 9.10
CA LYS A 114 3.58 12.53 8.71
C LYS A 114 2.25 12.54 9.47
N VAL A 115 1.67 11.37 9.76
CA VAL A 115 0.44 11.24 10.56
C VAL A 115 0.71 11.60 12.03
N GLN A 116 1.90 11.30 12.56
CA GLN A 116 2.26 11.74 13.94
C GLN A 116 2.37 13.27 14.04
N ASP A 117 2.76 13.95 12.96
CA ASP A 117 2.84 15.42 12.92
C ASP A 117 1.47 16.10 12.72
N PHE A 118 0.40 15.35 12.45
CA PHE A 118 -0.93 15.90 12.22
C PHE A 118 -1.50 16.60 13.44
N SER A 119 -2.11 17.77 13.23
CA SER A 119 -2.98 18.40 14.21
C SER A 119 -4.33 17.67 14.32
N PHE A 120 -5.10 18.00 15.35
CA PHE A 120 -6.45 17.42 15.52
C PHE A 120 -7.33 17.72 14.30
N GLY A 121 -7.28 18.95 13.75
CA GLY A 121 -8.01 19.29 12.53
C GLY A 121 -7.63 18.42 11.32
N ASN A 122 -6.36 18.08 11.18
CA ASN A 122 -5.94 17.12 10.15
C ASN A 122 -6.48 15.70 10.42
N ILE A 123 -6.46 15.24 11.69
CA ILE A 123 -6.95 13.91 12.07
C ILE A 123 -8.46 13.79 11.86
N ASP A 124 -9.22 14.82 12.17
CA ASP A 124 -10.69 14.84 12.00
C ASP A 124 -11.12 14.69 10.54
N LYS A 125 -10.26 15.12 9.61
CA LYS A 125 -10.46 14.96 8.16
C LYS A 125 -10.41 13.50 7.71
N TYR A 126 -9.70 12.66 8.46
CA TYR A 126 -9.50 11.25 8.16
C TYR A 126 -10.11 10.37 9.25
N SER A 127 -10.89 9.36 8.85
CA SER A 127 -11.30 8.33 9.83
C SER A 127 -10.13 7.40 10.17
N THR A 128 -10.05 6.93 11.41
CA THR A 128 -9.02 5.97 11.85
C THR A 128 -8.94 4.72 10.95
N PRO A 129 -10.07 4.07 10.56
CA PRO A 129 -10.03 2.95 9.62
C PRO A 129 -9.42 3.32 8.26
N SER A 130 -9.69 4.54 7.76
CA SER A 130 -9.09 5.03 6.51
C SER A 130 -7.58 5.17 6.63
N LEU A 131 -7.07 5.74 7.71
CA LEU A 131 -5.62 5.86 7.96
C LEU A 131 -4.96 4.48 8.05
N ILE A 132 -5.57 3.52 8.76
CA ILE A 132 -5.07 2.15 8.84
C ILE A 132 -4.97 1.53 7.44
N THR A 133 -6.03 1.62 6.63
CA THR A 133 -6.05 1.09 5.26
C THR A 133 -4.95 1.72 4.40
N ARG A 134 -4.75 3.04 4.50
CA ARG A 134 -3.72 3.78 3.76
C ARG A 134 -2.31 3.36 4.17
N LEU A 135 -2.06 3.13 5.47
CA LEU A 135 -0.74 2.74 6.00
C LEU A 135 -0.43 1.24 5.83
N THR A 136 -1.42 0.41 5.51
CA THR A 136 -1.27 -1.04 5.33
C THR A 136 -1.57 -1.48 3.91
N THR A 137 -2.83 -1.60 3.56
CA THR A 137 -3.29 -2.17 2.29
C THR A 137 -2.85 -1.36 1.08
N ASP A 138 -2.96 -0.02 1.13
CA ASP A 138 -2.55 0.84 0.01
C ASP A 138 -1.05 0.77 -0.25
N ILE A 139 -0.24 0.69 0.81
CA ILE A 139 1.22 0.51 0.66
C ILE A 139 1.55 -0.85 0.06
N ASN A 140 0.81 -1.91 0.41
CA ASN A 140 1.01 -3.23 -0.18
C ASN A 140 0.68 -3.25 -1.68
N TYR A 141 -0.40 -2.58 -2.12
CA TYR A 141 -0.68 -2.42 -3.55
C TYR A 141 0.42 -1.65 -4.28
N LEU A 142 0.96 -0.59 -3.67
CA LEU A 142 2.10 0.13 -4.23
C LEU A 142 3.36 -0.73 -4.29
N GLN A 143 3.63 -1.54 -3.28
CA GLN A 143 4.75 -2.48 -3.27
C GLN A 143 4.66 -3.48 -4.42
N MET A 144 3.46 -4.08 -4.63
CA MET A 144 3.22 -5.01 -5.74
C MET A 144 3.39 -4.34 -7.10
N ALA A 145 2.83 -3.13 -7.26
CA ALA A 145 2.99 -2.36 -8.50
C ALA A 145 4.47 -2.01 -8.76
N TYR A 146 5.20 -1.61 -7.73
CA TYR A 146 6.63 -1.30 -7.85
C TYR A 146 7.46 -2.53 -8.22
N MET A 147 7.16 -3.69 -7.61
CA MET A 147 7.78 -4.96 -7.96
C MET A 147 7.54 -5.33 -9.43
N MET A 148 6.30 -5.18 -9.91
CA MET A 148 5.96 -5.44 -11.32
C MET A 148 6.64 -4.45 -12.26
N LEU A 149 6.72 -3.18 -11.88
CA LEU A 149 7.42 -2.15 -12.67
C LEU A 149 8.91 -2.44 -12.81
N VAL A 150 9.58 -2.84 -11.72
CA VAL A 150 11.02 -3.06 -11.72
C VAL A 150 11.41 -4.34 -12.46
N ARG A 151 10.58 -5.39 -12.43
CA ARG A 151 10.92 -6.68 -13.03
C ARG A 151 10.11 -6.99 -14.29
N LEU A 152 8.78 -7.06 -14.20
CA LEU A 152 7.94 -7.52 -15.30
C LEU A 152 7.79 -6.49 -16.43
N ALA A 153 7.72 -5.18 -16.08
CA ALA A 153 7.65 -4.14 -17.11
C ALA A 153 8.95 -4.00 -17.90
N VAL A 154 10.07 -4.54 -17.41
CA VAL A 154 11.33 -4.64 -18.17
C VAL A 154 11.42 -5.97 -18.88
N ARG A 155 11.12 -7.08 -18.20
CA ARG A 155 11.20 -8.43 -18.75
C ARG A 155 10.35 -8.58 -20.03
N ALA A 156 9.08 -8.15 -19.99
CA ALA A 156 8.15 -8.40 -21.08
C ALA A 156 8.54 -7.68 -22.39
N PRO A 157 8.84 -6.38 -22.43
CA PRO A 157 9.30 -5.72 -23.66
C PRO A 157 10.65 -6.26 -24.15
N VAL A 158 11.61 -6.53 -23.24
CA VAL A 158 12.92 -7.07 -23.63
C VAL A 158 12.76 -8.46 -24.27
N MET A 159 11.94 -9.34 -23.67
CA MET A 159 11.62 -10.67 -24.22
C MET A 159 10.99 -10.53 -25.61
N MET A 160 9.97 -9.67 -25.75
CA MET A 160 9.27 -9.48 -27.03
C MET A 160 10.20 -8.97 -28.13
N ILE A 161 11.04 -7.97 -27.82
CA ILE A 161 11.97 -7.38 -28.78
C ILE A 161 13.03 -8.41 -29.19
N LEU A 162 13.65 -9.09 -28.22
CA LEU A 162 14.71 -10.07 -28.50
C LEU A 162 14.18 -11.30 -29.23
N ALA A 163 13.04 -11.87 -28.81
CA ALA A 163 12.43 -13.01 -29.47
C ALA A 163 12.00 -12.66 -30.92
N ALA A 164 11.41 -11.48 -31.13
CA ALA A 164 11.08 -11.01 -32.48
C ALA A 164 12.35 -10.79 -33.32
N SER A 165 13.40 -10.15 -32.76
CA SER A 165 14.67 -9.95 -33.47
C SER A 165 15.32 -11.25 -33.88
N MET A 166 15.33 -12.26 -33.00
CA MET A 166 15.85 -13.58 -33.33
C MET A 166 15.03 -14.30 -34.40
N ALA A 167 13.70 -14.18 -34.34
CA ALA A 167 12.83 -14.70 -35.40
C ALA A 167 13.11 -14.03 -36.76
N PHE A 168 13.23 -12.69 -36.80
CA PHE A 168 13.59 -11.96 -38.03
C PHE A 168 14.99 -12.31 -38.53
N ALA A 169 15.96 -12.58 -37.67
CA ALA A 169 17.31 -12.97 -38.05
C ALA A 169 17.37 -14.40 -38.64
N MET A 170 16.43 -15.27 -38.26
CA MET A 170 16.34 -16.64 -38.79
C MET A 170 15.58 -16.70 -40.10
N ASP A 171 14.39 -16.10 -40.16
CA ASP A 171 13.58 -16.02 -41.36
C ASP A 171 12.68 -14.78 -41.33
N ALA A 172 13.00 -13.78 -42.14
CA ALA A 172 12.31 -12.51 -42.15
C ALA A 172 10.86 -12.62 -42.68
N GLU A 173 10.59 -13.49 -43.61
CA GLU A 173 9.26 -13.66 -44.22
C GLU A 173 8.30 -14.33 -43.25
N LEU A 174 8.77 -15.38 -42.56
CA LEU A 174 7.98 -16.06 -41.52
C LEU A 174 7.75 -15.16 -40.30
N ALA A 175 8.72 -14.31 -39.96
CA ALA A 175 8.63 -13.35 -38.86
C ALA A 175 7.59 -12.25 -39.08
N LEU A 176 7.14 -11.98 -40.34
CA LEU A 176 6.01 -11.07 -40.61
C LEU A 176 4.72 -11.50 -39.90
N ILE A 177 4.56 -12.78 -39.59
CA ILE A 177 3.44 -13.28 -38.79
C ILE A 177 3.38 -12.54 -37.43
N PHE A 178 4.53 -12.30 -36.79
CA PHE A 178 4.60 -11.57 -35.50
C PHE A 178 4.24 -10.10 -35.66
N LEU A 179 4.61 -9.49 -36.80
CA LEU A 179 4.28 -8.10 -37.10
C LEU A 179 2.76 -7.86 -37.18
N VAL A 180 2.00 -8.88 -37.57
CA VAL A 180 0.54 -8.84 -37.61
C VAL A 180 -0.06 -9.29 -36.27
N ALA A 181 0.44 -10.39 -35.71
CA ALA A 181 -0.13 -11.00 -34.50
C ALA A 181 0.00 -10.10 -33.25
N VAL A 182 1.16 -9.46 -33.06
CA VAL A 182 1.42 -8.63 -31.88
C VAL A 182 0.49 -7.40 -31.82
N PRO A 183 0.33 -6.57 -32.89
CA PRO A 183 -0.63 -5.46 -32.84
C PRO A 183 -2.08 -5.91 -32.73
N VAL A 184 -2.48 -7.00 -33.35
CA VAL A 184 -3.85 -7.54 -33.21
C VAL A 184 -4.12 -7.95 -31.78
N LEU A 185 -3.21 -8.69 -31.15
CA LEU A 185 -3.35 -9.07 -29.75
C LEU A 185 -3.33 -7.85 -28.82
N ALA A 186 -2.44 -6.90 -29.04
CA ALA A 186 -2.40 -5.67 -28.26
C ALA A 186 -3.74 -4.90 -28.38
N ALA A 187 -4.30 -4.78 -29.57
CA ALA A 187 -5.59 -4.15 -29.80
C ALA A 187 -6.73 -4.88 -29.06
N VAL A 188 -6.73 -6.22 -29.09
CA VAL A 188 -7.72 -7.03 -28.37
C VAL A 188 -7.60 -6.87 -26.86
N ILE A 189 -6.38 -6.89 -26.32
CA ILE A 189 -6.13 -6.68 -24.89
C ILE A 189 -6.64 -5.30 -24.46
N VAL A 190 -6.34 -4.25 -25.22
CA VAL A 190 -6.82 -2.88 -24.96
C VAL A 190 -8.34 -2.80 -25.05
N ALA A 191 -8.94 -3.41 -26.07
CA ALA A 191 -10.40 -3.43 -26.25
C ALA A 191 -11.11 -4.16 -25.10
N LEU A 192 -10.64 -5.36 -24.75
CA LEU A 192 -11.19 -6.13 -23.64
C LEU A 192 -11.00 -5.40 -22.29
N GLY A 193 -9.82 -4.81 -22.08
CA GLY A 193 -9.53 -4.02 -20.88
C GLY A 193 -10.45 -2.79 -20.75
N SER A 194 -10.65 -2.05 -21.84
CA SER A 194 -11.53 -0.87 -21.85
C SER A 194 -13.01 -1.23 -21.62
N LEU A 195 -13.45 -2.40 -22.07
CA LEU A 195 -14.81 -2.92 -21.84
C LEU A 195 -14.99 -3.53 -20.44
N ALA A 196 -13.92 -4.14 -19.89
CA ALA A 196 -13.95 -4.77 -18.57
C ALA A 196 -13.89 -3.74 -17.43
N PHE A 197 -13.06 -2.70 -17.57
CA PHE A 197 -12.81 -1.71 -16.53
C PHE A 197 -14.09 -1.06 -15.96
N PRO A 198 -15.02 -0.50 -16.76
CA PRO A 198 -16.24 0.10 -16.22
C PRO A 198 -17.15 -0.91 -15.54
N ARG A 199 -17.14 -2.18 -15.98
CA ARG A 199 -17.92 -3.25 -15.34
C ARG A 199 -17.34 -3.62 -13.98
N PHE A 200 -16.02 -3.68 -13.86
CA PHE A 200 -15.34 -3.87 -12.58
C PHE A 200 -15.59 -2.71 -11.61
N MET A 201 -15.54 -1.48 -12.06
CA MET A 201 -15.85 -0.32 -11.23
C MET A 201 -17.29 -0.35 -10.71
N LYS A 202 -18.24 -0.76 -11.55
CA LYS A 202 -19.64 -0.93 -11.15
C LYS A 202 -19.81 -2.07 -10.11
N MET A 203 -19.08 -3.19 -10.30
CA MET A 203 -19.03 -4.29 -9.33
C MET A 203 -18.49 -3.83 -7.98
N LEU A 204 -17.38 -3.08 -7.96
CA LEU A 204 -16.80 -2.55 -6.72
C LEU A 204 -17.79 -1.65 -5.96
N GLN A 205 -18.50 -0.75 -6.66
CA GLN A 205 -19.53 0.08 -6.03
C GLN A 205 -20.66 -0.73 -5.38
N LYS A 206 -21.05 -1.86 -6.01
CA LYS A 206 -22.04 -2.77 -5.42
C LYS A 206 -21.49 -3.53 -4.22
N TYR A 207 -20.21 -3.92 -4.29
CA TYR A 207 -19.50 -4.55 -3.18
C TYR A 207 -19.38 -3.62 -1.96
N ASP A 208 -19.05 -2.33 -2.19
CA ASP A 208 -19.01 -1.32 -1.13
C ASP A 208 -20.38 -1.18 -0.43
N LYS A 209 -21.49 -1.19 -1.20
CA LYS A 209 -22.84 -1.16 -0.63
C LYS A 209 -23.17 -2.40 0.20
N LEU A 210 -22.75 -3.59 -0.26
CA LEU A 210 -22.93 -4.84 0.50
C LEU A 210 -22.14 -4.78 1.81
N THR A 211 -20.88 -4.32 1.75
CA THR A 211 -20.01 -4.19 2.93
C THR A 211 -20.58 -3.20 3.95
N ALA A 212 -21.07 -2.04 3.49
CA ALA A 212 -21.70 -1.05 4.36
C ALA A 212 -22.93 -1.62 5.07
N ARG A 213 -23.80 -2.35 4.36
CA ARG A 213 -24.95 -3.03 4.98
C ARG A 213 -24.54 -4.09 5.98
N LEU A 214 -23.55 -4.92 5.66
CA LEU A 214 -23.01 -5.92 6.58
C LEU A 214 -22.48 -5.27 7.85
N GLN A 215 -21.72 -4.18 7.72
CA GLN A 215 -21.19 -3.42 8.85
C GLN A 215 -22.31 -2.83 9.72
N GLU A 216 -23.33 -2.22 9.11
CA GLU A 216 -24.52 -1.68 9.80
C GLU A 216 -25.26 -2.77 10.58
N ASN A 217 -25.53 -3.93 9.94
CA ASN A 217 -26.19 -5.07 10.56
C ASN A 217 -25.40 -5.62 11.75
N LEU A 218 -24.07 -5.82 11.60
CA LEU A 218 -23.23 -6.35 12.68
C LEU A 218 -23.12 -5.38 13.85
N ILE A 219 -23.05 -4.07 13.61
CA ILE A 219 -23.07 -3.05 14.68
C ILE A 219 -24.42 -3.06 15.37
N GLY A 220 -25.53 -3.14 14.59
CA GLY A 220 -26.90 -3.15 15.06
C GLY A 220 -27.46 -4.53 15.43
N ILE A 221 -26.65 -5.59 15.51
CA ILE A 221 -27.14 -6.97 15.62
C ILE A 221 -28.02 -7.19 16.87
N ARG A 222 -27.74 -6.49 17.96
CA ARG A 222 -28.56 -6.54 19.17
C ARG A 222 -29.97 -5.96 18.93
N VAL A 223 -30.07 -4.91 18.12
CA VAL A 223 -31.35 -4.31 17.73
C VAL A 223 -32.11 -5.27 16.84
N VAL A 224 -31.46 -5.85 15.81
CA VAL A 224 -32.08 -6.85 14.93
C VAL A 224 -32.67 -7.99 15.75
N LYS A 225 -31.89 -8.50 16.73
CA LYS A 225 -32.34 -9.59 17.63
C LYS A 225 -33.49 -9.18 18.56
N SER A 226 -33.38 -7.97 19.15
CA SER A 226 -34.42 -7.51 20.10
C SER A 226 -35.77 -7.22 19.42
N PHE A 227 -35.78 -6.91 18.12
CA PHE A 227 -36.98 -6.66 17.36
C PHE A 227 -37.40 -7.85 16.47
N ALA A 228 -36.73 -9.01 16.56
CA ALA A 228 -36.95 -10.22 15.78
C ALA A 228 -37.06 -9.93 14.26
N ARG A 229 -36.07 -9.17 13.74
CA ARG A 229 -36.05 -8.74 12.33
C ARG A 229 -35.00 -9.47 11.49
N GLU A 230 -34.59 -10.67 11.88
CA GLU A 230 -33.59 -11.49 11.18
C GLU A 230 -33.98 -11.79 9.74
N ASP A 231 -35.23 -12.16 9.48
CA ASP A 231 -35.72 -12.49 8.14
C ASP A 231 -35.69 -11.26 7.21
N TYR A 232 -36.03 -10.09 7.76
CA TYR A 232 -35.98 -8.83 7.01
C TYR A 232 -34.53 -8.50 6.61
N GLU A 233 -33.59 -8.59 7.55
CA GLU A 233 -32.17 -8.33 7.27
C GLU A 233 -31.58 -9.38 6.34
N THR A 234 -31.92 -10.65 6.50
CA THR A 234 -31.46 -11.74 5.61
C THR A 234 -31.94 -11.49 4.17
N LYS A 235 -33.17 -11.06 3.97
CA LYS A 235 -33.67 -10.71 2.64
C LYS A 235 -32.90 -9.56 2.03
N HIS A 236 -32.69 -8.47 2.78
CA HIS A 236 -31.93 -7.30 2.31
C HIS A 236 -30.50 -7.62 1.98
N PHE A 237 -29.84 -8.49 2.78
CA PHE A 237 -28.49 -8.97 2.49
C PHE A 237 -28.46 -9.80 1.22
N ASN A 238 -29.42 -10.73 1.05
CA ASN A 238 -29.51 -11.56 -0.15
C ASN A 238 -29.73 -10.73 -1.42
N ASP A 239 -30.57 -9.69 -1.38
CA ASP A 239 -30.81 -8.79 -2.49
C ASP A 239 -29.50 -8.04 -2.87
N ALA A 240 -28.80 -7.50 -1.89
CA ALA A 240 -27.51 -6.84 -2.11
C ALA A 240 -26.43 -7.81 -2.64
N SER A 241 -26.39 -9.04 -2.11
CA SER A 241 -25.49 -10.10 -2.56
C SER A 241 -25.79 -10.52 -4.01
N MET A 242 -27.08 -10.63 -4.37
CA MET A 242 -27.51 -10.93 -5.74
C MET A 242 -27.09 -9.81 -6.72
N ASP A 243 -27.18 -8.56 -6.30
CA ASP A 243 -26.72 -7.39 -7.06
C ASP A 243 -25.20 -7.44 -7.34
N VAL A 244 -24.39 -7.81 -6.33
CA VAL A 244 -22.94 -8.03 -6.49
C VAL A 244 -22.71 -9.17 -7.47
N ARG A 245 -23.33 -10.34 -7.25
CA ARG A 245 -23.20 -11.51 -8.14
C ARG A 245 -23.47 -11.17 -9.60
N ASN A 246 -24.56 -10.44 -9.88
CA ASN A 246 -24.95 -10.11 -11.26
C ASN A 246 -23.95 -9.15 -11.92
N SER A 247 -23.42 -8.20 -11.13
CA SER A 247 -22.39 -7.26 -11.60
C SER A 247 -21.06 -7.97 -11.82
N GLU A 248 -20.68 -8.89 -10.93
CA GLU A 248 -19.47 -9.71 -11.02
C GLU A 248 -19.53 -10.64 -12.24
N LEU A 249 -20.65 -11.35 -12.44
CA LEU A 249 -20.84 -12.18 -13.62
C LEU A 249 -20.68 -11.41 -14.92
N SER A 250 -21.18 -10.16 -14.98
CA SER A 250 -21.01 -9.29 -16.16
C SER A 250 -19.56 -8.92 -16.43
N ALA A 251 -18.74 -8.72 -15.38
CA ALA A 251 -17.32 -8.43 -15.52
C ALA A 251 -16.49 -9.68 -15.84
N VAL A 252 -16.75 -10.78 -15.10
CA VAL A 252 -15.99 -12.04 -15.20
C VAL A 252 -16.24 -12.73 -16.54
N LYS A 253 -17.49 -12.73 -17.07
CA LYS A 253 -17.78 -13.28 -18.41
C LYS A 253 -16.87 -12.70 -19.49
N LEU A 254 -16.61 -11.39 -19.43
CA LEU A 254 -15.74 -10.74 -20.41
C LEU A 254 -14.26 -11.14 -20.21
N MET A 255 -13.81 -11.26 -18.96
CA MET A 255 -12.44 -11.71 -18.67
C MET A 255 -12.20 -13.17 -19.05
N VAL A 256 -13.15 -14.04 -18.76
CA VAL A 256 -13.05 -15.47 -19.11
C VAL A 256 -12.99 -15.64 -20.63
N THR A 257 -13.66 -14.78 -21.41
CA THR A 257 -13.59 -14.81 -22.88
C THR A 257 -12.20 -14.39 -23.42
N ALA A 258 -11.44 -13.59 -22.66
CA ALA A 258 -10.11 -13.14 -23.09
C ALA A 258 -9.11 -14.30 -23.25
N MET A 259 -9.09 -15.24 -22.30
CA MET A 259 -8.16 -16.37 -22.34
C MET A 259 -8.34 -17.29 -23.57
N PRO A 260 -9.56 -17.80 -23.88
CA PRO A 260 -9.81 -18.57 -25.10
C PRO A 260 -9.44 -17.80 -26.39
N PHE A 261 -9.72 -16.48 -26.42
CA PHE A 261 -9.36 -15.68 -27.57
C PHE A 261 -7.85 -15.58 -27.77
N MET A 262 -7.10 -15.34 -26.69
CA MET A 262 -5.65 -15.32 -26.73
C MET A 262 -5.09 -16.68 -27.13
N GLN A 263 -5.64 -17.78 -26.62
CA GLN A 263 -5.25 -19.13 -26.97
C GLN A 263 -5.54 -19.44 -28.44
N ALA A 264 -6.71 -19.03 -28.93
CA ALA A 264 -7.05 -19.17 -30.36
C ALA A 264 -6.07 -18.44 -31.26
N MET A 265 -5.62 -17.24 -30.85
CA MET A 265 -4.63 -16.46 -31.59
C MET A 265 -3.26 -17.14 -31.62
N VAL A 266 -2.83 -17.72 -30.48
CA VAL A 266 -1.61 -18.54 -30.42
C VAL A 266 -1.69 -19.69 -31.39
N TYR A 267 -2.81 -20.43 -31.41
CA TYR A 267 -3.00 -21.53 -32.34
C TYR A 267 -3.06 -21.07 -33.80
N ALA A 268 -3.69 -19.94 -34.08
CA ALA A 268 -3.69 -19.37 -35.41
C ALA A 268 -2.26 -19.03 -35.91
N CYS A 269 -1.42 -18.46 -35.04
CA CYS A 269 0.00 -18.23 -35.34
C CYS A 269 0.75 -19.56 -35.53
N ILE A 270 0.54 -20.57 -34.70
CA ILE A 270 1.16 -21.90 -34.86
C ILE A 270 0.74 -22.53 -36.21
N ILE A 271 -0.55 -22.49 -36.56
CA ILE A 271 -1.07 -23.05 -37.81
C ILE A 271 -0.45 -22.29 -39.02
N ALA A 272 -0.38 -20.95 -38.94
CA ALA A 272 0.24 -20.16 -40.00
C ALA A 272 1.72 -20.50 -40.18
N VAL A 273 2.48 -20.60 -39.08
CA VAL A 273 3.89 -21.01 -39.09
C VAL A 273 4.03 -22.44 -39.62
N CYS A 274 3.15 -23.38 -39.24
CA CYS A 274 3.17 -24.75 -39.74
C CYS A 274 2.87 -24.82 -41.23
N ALA A 275 1.90 -24.05 -41.72
CA ALA A 275 1.53 -24.04 -43.13
C ALA A 275 2.62 -23.43 -44.02
N ILE A 276 3.15 -22.26 -43.64
CA ILE A 276 4.17 -21.54 -44.45
C ILE A 276 5.54 -22.21 -44.24
N GLY A 277 5.96 -22.45 -42.97
CA GLY A 277 7.25 -23.04 -42.65
C GLY A 277 7.37 -24.49 -43.15
N GLY A 278 6.29 -25.30 -43.03
CA GLY A 278 6.26 -26.66 -43.55
C GLY A 278 6.45 -26.72 -45.06
N LYS A 279 5.82 -25.79 -45.80
CA LYS A 279 6.04 -25.63 -47.26
C LYS A 279 7.51 -25.30 -47.58
N ARG A 280 8.12 -24.38 -46.82
CA ARG A 280 9.52 -23.96 -47.00
C ARG A 280 10.51 -25.07 -46.66
N ILE A 281 10.21 -25.92 -45.64
CA ILE A 281 11.02 -27.10 -45.34
C ILE A 281 11.00 -28.08 -46.54
N ILE A 282 9.84 -28.35 -47.12
CA ILE A 282 9.71 -29.23 -48.27
C ILE A 282 10.48 -28.68 -49.49
N LEU A 283 10.52 -27.36 -49.67
CA LEU A 283 11.27 -26.68 -50.74
C LEU A 283 12.79 -26.61 -50.46
N GLY A 284 13.24 -26.98 -49.24
CA GLY A 284 14.63 -26.89 -48.83
C GLY A 284 15.10 -25.47 -48.49
N GLU A 285 14.16 -24.51 -48.31
CA GLU A 285 14.44 -23.10 -48.00
C GLU A 285 14.57 -22.85 -46.48
N MET A 286 14.13 -23.75 -45.63
CA MET A 286 14.15 -23.68 -44.20
C MET A 286 14.55 -25.00 -43.54
N GLN A 287 15.33 -24.92 -42.46
CA GLN A 287 15.73 -26.10 -41.69
C GLN A 287 14.68 -26.47 -40.62
N THR A 288 14.61 -27.76 -40.22
CA THR A 288 13.64 -28.25 -39.25
C THR A 288 13.84 -27.65 -37.88
N GLY A 289 15.09 -27.43 -37.46
CA GLY A 289 15.39 -26.81 -36.15
C GLY A 289 15.04 -25.32 -36.08
N GLU A 290 15.22 -24.62 -37.22
CA GLU A 290 14.75 -23.21 -37.32
C GLU A 290 13.24 -23.13 -37.12
N PHE A 291 12.48 -24.01 -37.80
CA PHE A 291 11.02 -24.13 -37.61
C PHE A 291 10.62 -24.38 -36.14
N MET A 292 11.30 -25.29 -35.46
CA MET A 292 11.06 -25.55 -34.02
C MET A 292 11.30 -24.34 -33.15
N SER A 293 12.33 -23.54 -33.46
CA SER A 293 12.63 -22.31 -32.72
C SER A 293 11.54 -21.23 -32.93
N PHE A 294 10.96 -21.12 -34.14
CA PHE A 294 9.82 -20.25 -34.38
C PHE A 294 8.63 -20.59 -33.48
N LEU A 295 8.30 -21.87 -33.30
CA LEU A 295 7.22 -22.28 -32.41
C LEU A 295 7.49 -21.88 -30.95
N ALA A 296 8.75 -21.97 -30.52
CA ALA A 296 9.15 -21.51 -29.18
C ALA A 296 9.03 -19.98 -29.04
N TYR A 297 9.48 -19.20 -30.06
CA TYR A 297 9.38 -17.74 -30.05
C TYR A 297 7.93 -17.23 -30.06
N ILE A 298 6.99 -17.92 -30.76
CA ILE A 298 5.56 -17.62 -30.66
C ILE A 298 5.13 -17.62 -29.18
N SER A 299 5.45 -18.70 -28.47
CA SER A 299 5.06 -18.86 -27.08
C SER A 299 5.67 -17.79 -26.17
N GLN A 300 6.96 -17.45 -26.37
CA GLN A 300 7.65 -16.41 -25.61
C GLN A 300 7.04 -15.01 -25.84
N ILE A 301 6.77 -14.65 -27.09
CA ILE A 301 6.16 -13.36 -27.46
C ILE A 301 4.74 -13.25 -26.86
N MET A 302 3.94 -14.32 -26.97
CA MET A 302 2.58 -14.31 -26.45
C MET A 302 2.55 -14.20 -24.92
N MET A 303 3.42 -14.95 -24.22
CA MET A 303 3.56 -14.85 -22.76
C MET A 303 4.02 -13.45 -22.32
N SER A 304 4.92 -12.82 -23.06
CA SER A 304 5.37 -11.46 -22.76
C SER A 304 4.24 -10.44 -22.84
N LEU A 305 3.33 -10.57 -23.82
CA LEU A 305 2.14 -9.71 -23.94
C LEU A 305 1.17 -9.90 -22.76
N ILE A 306 0.97 -11.14 -22.31
CA ILE A 306 0.14 -11.42 -21.13
C ILE A 306 0.75 -10.76 -19.88
N MET A 307 2.06 -10.91 -19.67
CA MET A 307 2.77 -10.29 -18.54
C MET A 307 2.68 -8.76 -18.58
N LEU A 308 2.83 -8.16 -19.74
CA LEU A 308 2.68 -6.72 -19.92
C LEU A 308 1.28 -6.25 -19.56
N SER A 309 0.25 -6.98 -20.00
CA SER A 309 -1.15 -6.69 -19.67
C SER A 309 -1.41 -6.74 -18.17
N MET A 310 -0.92 -7.77 -17.47
CA MET A 310 -1.05 -7.87 -16.00
C MET A 310 -0.36 -6.70 -15.30
N THR A 311 0.80 -6.30 -15.78
CA THR A 311 1.55 -5.16 -15.24
C THR A 311 0.75 -3.86 -15.40
N LEU A 312 0.16 -3.61 -16.55
CA LEU A 312 -0.67 -2.42 -16.80
C LEU A 312 -1.91 -2.40 -15.92
N ILE A 313 -2.59 -3.52 -15.74
CA ILE A 313 -3.74 -3.63 -14.83
C ILE A 313 -3.32 -3.27 -13.40
N MET A 314 -2.20 -3.80 -12.92
CA MET A 314 -1.73 -3.52 -11.56
C MET A 314 -1.34 -2.04 -11.37
N ILE A 315 -0.77 -1.39 -12.37
CA ILE A 315 -0.49 0.05 -12.36
C ILE A 315 -1.80 0.85 -12.21
N VAL A 316 -2.85 0.47 -12.94
CA VAL A 316 -4.15 1.14 -12.86
C VAL A 316 -4.78 0.97 -11.48
N ILE A 317 -4.76 -0.24 -10.92
CA ILE A 317 -5.30 -0.51 -9.58
C ILE A 317 -4.53 0.28 -8.51
N SER A 318 -3.20 0.29 -8.60
CA SER A 318 -2.35 0.97 -7.61
C SER A 318 -2.44 2.50 -7.68
N ARG A 319 -2.96 3.07 -8.78
CA ARG A 319 -3.11 4.53 -8.94
C ARG A 319 -4.00 5.15 -7.86
N ALA A 320 -5.09 4.49 -7.48
CA ALA A 320 -5.99 4.96 -6.42
C ALA A 320 -5.27 4.98 -5.07
N SER A 321 -4.55 3.90 -4.74
CA SER A 321 -3.75 3.80 -3.51
C SER A 321 -2.63 4.83 -3.46
N ALA A 322 -1.95 5.06 -4.59
CA ALA A 322 -0.94 6.11 -4.73
C ALA A 322 -1.52 7.52 -4.50
N SER A 323 -2.74 7.77 -4.98
CA SER A 323 -3.43 9.06 -4.76
C SER A 323 -3.73 9.29 -3.29
N ARG A 324 -4.32 8.30 -2.60
CA ARG A 324 -4.64 8.40 -1.16
C ARG A 324 -3.41 8.57 -0.28
N LEU A 325 -2.31 7.88 -0.60
CA LEU A 325 -1.03 8.06 0.11
C LEU A 325 -0.38 9.40 -0.19
N SER A 326 -0.46 9.86 -1.45
CA SER A 326 0.04 11.19 -1.82
C SER A 326 -0.71 12.30 -1.10
N GLU A 327 -2.02 12.14 -0.87
CA GLU A 327 -2.84 13.07 -0.08
C GLU A 327 -2.28 13.21 1.34
N ILE A 328 -2.05 12.09 2.06
CA ILE A 328 -1.44 12.14 3.41
C ILE A 328 -0.06 12.82 3.38
N LEU A 329 0.80 12.43 2.43
CA LEU A 329 2.17 12.95 2.36
C LEU A 329 2.24 14.44 1.99
N SER A 330 1.23 14.96 1.31
CA SER A 330 1.13 16.38 0.92
C SER A 330 0.23 17.21 1.82
N GLU A 331 -0.44 16.58 2.80
CA GLU A 331 -1.32 17.30 3.72
C GLU A 331 -0.53 18.35 4.50
N GLU A 332 -1.03 19.58 4.53
CA GLU A 332 -0.44 20.64 5.31
C GLU A 332 -0.82 20.50 6.78
N ILE A 333 0.17 20.64 7.66
CA ILE A 333 -0.04 20.62 9.11
C ILE A 333 -0.62 21.99 9.47
N GLU A 334 -1.83 21.99 10.03
CA GLU A 334 -2.55 23.23 10.33
C GLU A 334 -1.94 24.00 11.51
N ILE A 335 -1.47 23.27 12.53
CA ILE A 335 -0.91 23.87 13.75
C ILE A 335 0.58 23.55 13.78
N LYS A 336 1.39 24.61 13.77
CA LYS A 336 2.85 24.56 13.85
C LYS A 336 3.33 25.47 14.96
N ASP A 337 4.55 25.22 15.42
CA ASP A 337 5.23 26.16 16.30
C ASP A 337 5.36 27.53 15.63
N ALA A 338 5.37 28.59 16.42
CA ALA A 338 5.70 29.93 15.93
C ALA A 338 7.12 29.94 15.35
N GLU A 339 7.39 30.85 14.41
CA GLU A 339 8.76 31.02 13.87
C GLU A 339 9.77 31.38 14.97
N ASN A 340 9.33 32.17 15.97
CA ASN A 340 10.10 32.55 17.14
C ASN A 340 9.26 32.28 18.41
N PRO A 341 9.19 31.01 18.88
CA PRO A 341 8.40 30.70 20.06
C PRO A 341 9.01 31.34 21.30
N THR A 342 8.14 31.73 22.26
CA THR A 342 8.62 32.26 23.52
C THR A 342 9.38 31.20 24.31
N GLU A 343 10.48 31.62 24.99
CA GLU A 343 11.23 30.76 25.93
C GLU A 343 10.65 30.81 27.36
N GLU A 344 9.65 31.68 27.62
CA GLU A 344 9.04 31.78 28.92
C GLU A 344 8.19 30.57 29.24
N ARG A 345 8.38 30.04 30.43
CA ARG A 345 7.61 28.89 30.92
C ARG A 345 6.28 29.35 31.52
N ILE A 346 5.29 28.48 31.40
CA ILE A 346 3.99 28.66 32.05
C ILE A 346 4.16 28.34 33.54
N GLU A 347 3.97 29.34 34.39
CA GLU A 347 4.21 29.23 35.83
C GLU A 347 2.93 29.22 36.67
N SER A 348 1.98 30.11 36.35
CA SER A 348 0.78 30.32 37.16
C SER A 348 -0.45 29.56 36.67
N GLY A 349 -0.59 29.41 35.36
CA GLY A 349 -1.73 28.74 34.73
C GLY A 349 -2.97 29.61 34.63
N ALA A 350 -2.82 30.98 34.60
CA ALA A 350 -3.91 31.90 34.31
C ALA A 350 -4.38 31.72 32.87
N ILE A 351 -5.70 31.75 32.64
CA ILE A 351 -6.29 31.59 31.30
C ILE A 351 -7.21 32.75 30.98
N GLU A 352 -7.09 33.32 29.78
CA GLU A 352 -7.97 34.38 29.31
C GLU A 352 -8.43 34.14 27.87
N PHE A 353 -9.72 34.17 27.62
CA PHE A 353 -10.33 34.17 26.31
C PHE A 353 -10.77 35.61 25.97
N LYS A 354 -10.34 36.13 24.81
CA LYS A 354 -10.68 37.47 24.32
C LYS A 354 -11.46 37.41 23.02
N ASN A 355 -12.78 37.62 23.07
CA ASN A 355 -13.66 37.64 21.91
C ASN A 355 -13.46 36.45 20.94
N VAL A 356 -13.34 35.25 21.49
CA VAL A 356 -12.99 34.03 20.75
C VAL A 356 -14.19 33.55 19.93
N ASN A 357 -13.96 33.41 18.64
CA ASN A 357 -14.86 32.71 17.72
C ASN A 357 -14.17 31.46 17.18
N PHE A 358 -14.90 30.37 17.09
CA PHE A 358 -14.38 29.09 16.61
C PHE A 358 -15.40 28.31 15.77
N SER A 359 -14.91 27.66 14.70
CA SER A 359 -15.66 26.71 13.87
C SER A 359 -14.72 25.60 13.40
N TYR A 360 -15.11 24.33 13.53
CA TYR A 360 -14.34 23.18 13.03
C TYR A 360 -14.12 23.22 11.51
N GLY A 361 -15.14 23.69 10.77
CA GLY A 361 -15.07 23.84 9.31
C GLY A 361 -14.45 25.16 8.84
N LYS A 362 -13.90 25.99 9.75
CA LYS A 362 -13.39 27.35 9.46
C LYS A 362 -14.40 28.24 8.72
N ASN A 363 -15.68 27.95 8.87
CA ASN A 363 -16.77 28.72 8.28
C ASN A 363 -17.29 29.77 9.28
N PRO A 364 -17.17 31.06 8.98
CA PRO A 364 -17.66 32.13 9.85
C PRO A 364 -19.19 32.15 10.04
N GLU A 365 -19.94 31.56 9.12
CA GLU A 365 -21.40 31.48 9.20
C GLU A 365 -21.90 30.36 10.13
N ASN A 366 -21.04 29.40 10.47
CA ASN A 366 -21.39 28.25 11.33
C ASN A 366 -20.40 28.16 12.50
N LEU A 367 -20.54 29.04 13.47
CA LEU A 367 -19.70 29.10 14.65
C LEU A 367 -20.13 28.10 15.71
N THR A 368 -19.18 27.33 16.23
CA THR A 368 -19.37 26.47 17.40
C THR A 368 -19.22 27.28 18.70
N LEU A 369 -18.30 28.25 18.72
CA LEU A 369 -18.14 29.22 19.79
C LEU A 369 -18.25 30.63 19.17
N SER A 370 -19.02 31.50 19.80
CA SER A 370 -19.26 32.87 19.32
C SER A 370 -18.99 33.89 20.41
N ASN A 371 -18.03 34.77 20.18
CA ASN A 371 -17.70 35.90 21.04
C ASN A 371 -17.48 35.53 22.51
N ILE A 372 -16.69 34.47 22.78
CA ILE A 372 -16.41 34.02 24.12
C ILE A 372 -15.33 34.92 24.76
N SER A 373 -15.66 35.50 25.90
CA SER A 373 -14.71 36.24 26.75
C SER A 373 -14.82 35.69 28.17
N LEU A 374 -13.73 35.21 28.73
CA LEU A 374 -13.67 34.51 30.02
C LEU A 374 -12.26 34.66 30.61
N THR A 375 -12.17 34.94 31.90
CA THR A 375 -10.89 34.90 32.63
C THR A 375 -10.96 33.87 33.75
N ILE A 376 -9.91 33.05 33.88
CA ILE A 376 -9.74 32.05 34.95
C ILE A 376 -8.42 32.38 35.65
N ASN A 377 -8.49 32.62 36.94
CA ASN A 377 -7.31 32.98 37.76
C ASN A 377 -6.52 31.70 38.17
N PRO A 378 -5.22 31.86 38.48
CA PRO A 378 -4.43 30.74 39.01
C PRO A 378 -5.05 30.09 40.25
N GLY A 379 -5.10 28.76 40.26
CA GLY A 379 -5.65 28.01 41.38
C GLY A 379 -7.18 28.01 41.46
N GLU A 380 -7.88 28.65 40.56
CA GLU A 380 -9.34 28.69 40.52
C GLU A 380 -9.89 27.35 39.95
N ILE A 381 -10.98 26.88 40.58
CA ILE A 381 -11.74 25.72 40.07
C ILE A 381 -12.98 26.23 39.34
N VAL A 382 -13.04 26.03 38.01
CA VAL A 382 -14.13 26.51 37.18
C VAL A 382 -14.94 25.32 36.65
N ALA A 383 -16.25 25.36 36.85
CA ALA A 383 -17.18 24.39 36.28
C ALA A 383 -17.88 24.97 35.05
N ILE A 384 -17.80 24.26 33.91
CA ILE A 384 -18.46 24.63 32.65
C ILE A 384 -19.70 23.75 32.50
N ILE A 385 -20.88 24.34 32.59
CA ILE A 385 -22.18 23.65 32.54
C ILE A 385 -22.94 24.05 31.27
N GLY A 386 -23.66 23.12 30.67
CA GLY A 386 -24.48 23.36 29.48
C GLY A 386 -24.98 22.07 28.84
N GLY A 387 -25.93 22.19 27.94
CA GLY A 387 -26.48 21.06 27.18
C GLY A 387 -25.50 20.37 26.26
N THR A 388 -25.86 19.21 25.73
CA THR A 388 -25.08 18.52 24.70
C THR A 388 -24.98 19.40 23.45
N GLY A 389 -23.80 19.55 22.87
CA GLY A 389 -23.58 20.37 21.69
C GLY A 389 -23.32 21.86 21.98
N SER A 390 -23.30 22.32 23.23
CA SER A 390 -23.06 23.75 23.61
C SER A 390 -21.61 24.21 23.50
N GLY A 391 -20.69 23.40 22.95
CA GLY A 391 -19.30 23.80 22.74
C GLY A 391 -18.36 23.66 23.93
N LYS A 392 -18.77 23.04 25.06
CA LYS A 392 -17.93 22.89 26.27
C LYS A 392 -16.57 22.23 25.99
N THR A 393 -16.59 21.08 25.33
CA THR A 393 -15.38 20.35 24.95
C THR A 393 -14.52 21.18 24.00
N THR A 394 -15.15 21.87 23.05
CA THR A 394 -14.48 22.75 22.10
C THR A 394 -13.73 23.88 22.82
N LEU A 395 -14.38 24.51 23.79
CA LEU A 395 -13.77 25.59 24.58
C LEU A 395 -12.47 25.14 25.26
N VAL A 396 -12.51 24.03 25.98
CA VAL A 396 -11.34 23.54 26.72
C VAL A 396 -10.22 23.01 25.80
N GLN A 397 -10.57 22.54 24.59
CA GLN A 397 -9.59 22.09 23.62
C GLN A 397 -8.75 23.22 22.99
N LEU A 398 -9.21 24.45 23.06
CA LEU A 398 -8.46 25.62 22.60
C LEU A 398 -7.30 25.99 23.55
N ILE A 399 -7.38 25.63 24.85
CA ILE A 399 -6.36 25.95 25.86
C ILE A 399 -5.01 25.24 25.53
N PRO A 400 -4.95 23.92 25.31
CA PRO A 400 -3.73 23.24 24.89
C PRO A 400 -3.44 23.39 23.38
N ARG A 401 -4.14 24.33 22.71
CA ARG A 401 -4.01 24.57 21.26
C ARG A 401 -4.13 23.27 20.45
N LEU A 402 -5.21 22.48 20.69
CA LEU A 402 -5.54 21.34 19.84
C LEU A 402 -6.17 21.82 18.52
N TYR A 403 -6.80 22.99 18.56
CA TYR A 403 -7.32 23.75 17.43
C TYR A 403 -6.94 25.22 17.58
N ASP A 404 -6.86 25.95 16.47
CA ASP A 404 -6.70 27.41 16.47
C ASP A 404 -8.04 28.13 16.36
N THR A 405 -8.18 29.29 17.00
CA THR A 405 -9.36 30.16 16.92
C THR A 405 -9.51 30.73 15.51
N LEU A 406 -10.76 30.93 15.09
CA LEU A 406 -11.07 31.63 13.83
C LEU A 406 -10.80 33.16 13.97
N SER A 407 -11.18 33.73 15.10
CA SER A 407 -10.83 35.08 15.51
C SER A 407 -10.83 35.18 17.04
N GLY A 408 -10.26 36.27 17.57
CA GLY A 408 -10.00 36.40 19.00
C GLY A 408 -8.75 35.65 19.44
N GLU A 409 -8.46 35.72 20.72
CA GLU A 409 -7.23 35.20 21.31
C GLU A 409 -7.50 34.34 22.55
N VAL A 410 -6.72 33.27 22.69
CA VAL A 410 -6.64 32.49 23.93
C VAL A 410 -5.26 32.75 24.51
N LEU A 411 -5.23 33.21 25.75
CA LEU A 411 -4.01 33.56 26.46
C LEU A 411 -3.81 32.58 27.63
N VAL A 412 -2.57 32.18 27.84
CA VAL A 412 -2.12 31.45 29.05
C VAL A 412 -0.98 32.27 29.65
N ASP A 413 -1.06 32.54 30.95
CA ASP A 413 -0.14 33.47 31.64
C ASP A 413 0.08 34.79 30.92
N GLY A 414 -1.03 35.36 30.36
CA GLY A 414 -1.03 36.65 29.65
C GLY A 414 -0.46 36.63 28.23
N ARG A 415 -0.02 35.47 27.70
CA ARG A 415 0.51 35.31 26.34
C ARG A 415 -0.38 34.44 25.48
N ASN A 416 -0.43 34.76 24.18
CA ASN A 416 -1.22 34.00 23.23
C ASN A 416 -0.68 32.55 23.13
N VAL A 417 -1.57 31.55 23.14
CA VAL A 417 -1.20 30.13 22.99
C VAL A 417 -0.47 29.85 21.69
N ARG A 418 -0.58 30.72 20.70
CA ARG A 418 0.14 30.62 19.41
C ARG A 418 1.62 30.97 19.51
N ASP A 419 2.02 31.72 20.52
CA ASP A 419 3.40 32.18 20.70
C ASP A 419 4.26 31.18 21.46
N TYR A 420 3.63 30.23 22.13
CA TYR A 420 4.33 29.13 22.81
C TYR A 420 4.78 28.06 21.83
N LYS A 421 5.88 27.38 22.17
CA LYS A 421 6.19 26.09 21.58
C LYS A 421 5.11 25.08 22.01
N ILE A 422 4.58 24.33 21.05
CA ILE A 422 3.44 23.43 21.28
C ILE A 422 3.75 22.40 22.38
N SER A 423 5.01 21.90 22.42
CA SER A 423 5.45 20.98 23.48
C SER A 423 5.31 21.61 24.87
N ASP A 424 5.80 22.84 25.04
CA ASP A 424 5.89 23.50 26.33
C ASP A 424 4.49 23.89 26.85
N LEU A 425 3.62 24.37 25.94
CA LEU A 425 2.21 24.62 26.26
C LEU A 425 1.50 23.32 26.70
N ARG A 426 1.67 22.25 25.93
CA ARG A 426 1.02 20.99 26.23
C ARG A 426 1.63 20.30 27.46
N ASP A 427 2.87 20.55 27.79
CA ASP A 427 3.49 20.05 29.02
C ASP A 427 2.92 20.72 30.27
N ALA A 428 2.56 21.99 30.19
CA ALA A 428 1.91 22.70 31.30
C ALA A 428 0.41 22.37 31.44
N VAL A 429 -0.23 21.83 30.39
CA VAL A 429 -1.66 21.49 30.40
C VAL A 429 -1.87 19.99 30.35
N ALA A 430 -2.62 19.43 31.30
CA ALA A 430 -3.10 18.06 31.23
C ALA A 430 -4.62 18.04 31.03
N MET A 431 -5.08 17.18 30.14
CA MET A 431 -6.50 17.00 29.83
C MET A 431 -6.93 15.56 29.99
N VAL A 432 -7.98 15.31 30.77
CA VAL A 432 -8.67 14.03 30.84
C VAL A 432 -9.82 14.04 29.85
N LEU A 433 -9.66 13.34 28.75
CA LEU A 433 -10.64 13.31 27.67
C LEU A 433 -11.93 12.58 28.08
N GLN A 434 -13.07 12.99 27.52
CA GLN A 434 -14.36 12.31 27.75
C GLN A 434 -14.30 10.82 27.36
N LYS A 435 -13.64 10.50 26.23
CA LYS A 435 -13.37 9.13 25.81
C LYS A 435 -11.99 8.72 26.25
N ASN A 436 -11.94 8.07 27.42
CA ASN A 436 -10.68 7.60 28.00
C ASN A 436 -10.13 6.40 27.23
N VAL A 437 -8.93 6.53 26.67
CA VAL A 437 -8.23 5.49 25.93
C VAL A 437 -7.00 5.05 26.71
N LEU A 438 -6.91 3.73 26.93
CA LEU A 438 -5.72 3.08 27.49
C LEU A 438 -5.03 2.27 26.39
N PHE A 439 -3.72 2.24 26.43
CA PHE A 439 -2.93 1.45 25.48
C PHE A 439 -2.74 0.02 26.01
N SER A 440 -2.49 -0.92 25.11
CA SER A 440 -2.05 -2.26 25.47
C SER A 440 -0.72 -2.18 26.21
N GLY A 441 -0.60 -2.89 27.32
CA GLY A 441 0.57 -2.85 28.20
C GLY A 441 0.13 -2.88 29.66
N THR A 442 1.07 -2.74 30.58
CA THR A 442 0.77 -2.76 32.03
C THR A 442 0.07 -1.47 32.47
N ILE A 443 -0.57 -1.50 33.66
CA ILE A 443 -1.11 -0.30 34.28
C ILE A 443 0.01 0.72 34.52
N ALA A 444 1.17 0.27 35.04
CA ALA A 444 2.33 1.13 35.26
C ALA A 444 2.80 1.83 33.97
N GLU A 445 2.93 1.10 32.84
CA GLU A 445 3.28 1.68 31.54
C GLU A 445 2.24 2.71 31.08
N ASN A 446 0.96 2.45 31.28
CA ASN A 446 -0.10 3.39 30.97
C ASN A 446 -0.05 4.66 31.81
N LEU A 447 0.32 4.57 33.08
CA LEU A 447 0.48 5.74 33.94
C LEU A 447 1.72 6.56 33.56
N ARG A 448 2.83 5.90 33.18
CA ARG A 448 4.08 6.55 32.77
C ARG A 448 3.94 7.37 31.47
N TRP A 449 2.85 7.27 30.73
CA TRP A 449 2.54 8.24 29.67
C TRP A 449 2.40 9.68 30.19
N GLY A 450 2.09 9.88 31.47
CA GLY A 450 2.09 11.20 32.12
C GLY A 450 3.49 11.72 32.45
N LYS A 451 4.41 10.79 32.82
CA LYS A 451 5.80 11.07 33.15
C LYS A 451 6.60 9.79 32.94
N GLU A 452 7.47 9.75 31.91
CA GLU A 452 8.18 8.53 31.48
C GLU A 452 9.08 7.94 32.55
N ASP A 453 9.78 8.79 33.32
CA ASP A 453 10.71 8.46 34.38
C ASP A 453 10.04 8.40 35.79
N ALA A 454 8.71 8.31 35.85
CA ALA A 454 8.00 8.25 37.13
C ALA A 454 8.41 7.01 37.95
N THR A 455 8.76 7.23 39.21
CA THR A 455 9.05 6.14 40.15
C THR A 455 7.77 5.42 40.57
N ASP A 456 7.90 4.23 41.14
CA ASP A 456 6.73 3.45 41.56
C ASP A 456 5.97 4.16 42.73
N GLU A 457 6.68 4.93 43.58
CA GLU A 457 6.07 5.75 44.63
C GLU A 457 5.27 6.92 44.01
N GLU A 458 5.77 7.55 42.94
CA GLU A 458 5.03 8.60 42.21
C GLU A 458 3.77 8.02 41.56
N LEU A 459 3.86 6.81 40.96
CA LEU A 459 2.72 6.11 40.38
C LEU A 459 1.65 5.83 41.44
N GLU A 460 2.08 5.32 42.61
CA GLU A 460 1.18 5.00 43.72
C GLU A 460 0.51 6.28 44.26
N ALA A 461 1.27 7.35 44.47
CA ALA A 461 0.74 8.62 44.97
C ALA A 461 -0.31 9.21 43.99
N ALA A 462 -0.04 9.23 42.68
CA ALA A 462 -0.99 9.70 41.69
C ALA A 462 -2.23 8.80 41.62
N ALA A 463 -2.05 7.48 41.70
CA ALA A 463 -3.16 6.53 41.73
C ALA A 463 -4.03 6.65 42.96
N LYS A 464 -3.45 6.94 44.14
CA LYS A 464 -4.19 7.24 45.40
C LYS A 464 -5.02 8.51 45.24
N THR A 465 -4.42 9.57 44.72
CA THR A 465 -5.13 10.85 44.50
C THR A 465 -6.29 10.70 43.52
N ALA A 466 -6.13 9.84 42.52
CA ALA A 466 -7.18 9.54 41.53
C ALA A 466 -8.16 8.46 41.98
N GLU A 467 -8.11 7.98 43.24
CA GLU A 467 -8.93 6.88 43.75
C GLU A 467 -8.80 5.58 42.92
N ALA A 468 -7.62 5.38 42.31
CA ALA A 468 -7.32 4.23 41.44
C ALA A 468 -6.56 3.12 42.18
N HIS A 469 -5.77 3.44 43.21
CA HIS A 469 -4.88 2.50 43.93
C HIS A 469 -5.61 1.28 44.45
N GLY A 470 -6.79 1.46 45.06
CA GLY A 470 -7.54 0.37 45.70
C GLY A 470 -7.94 -0.73 44.73
N PHE A 471 -8.41 -0.38 43.54
CA PHE A 471 -8.73 -1.41 42.52
C PHE A 471 -7.50 -1.97 41.84
N ILE A 472 -6.42 -1.16 41.67
CA ILE A 472 -5.18 -1.64 41.05
C ILE A 472 -4.59 -2.76 41.92
N THR A 473 -4.51 -2.55 43.25
CA THR A 473 -3.98 -3.53 44.20
C THR A 473 -4.88 -4.75 44.40
N SER A 474 -6.15 -4.67 43.99
CA SER A 474 -7.06 -5.83 43.98
C SER A 474 -6.80 -6.81 42.85
N PHE A 475 -6.06 -6.40 41.81
CA PHE A 475 -5.61 -7.32 40.78
C PHE A 475 -4.43 -8.16 41.29
N GLU A 476 -4.35 -9.42 40.81
CA GLU A 476 -3.30 -10.36 41.20
C GLU A 476 -1.87 -9.81 40.98
N LYS A 477 -1.69 -9.03 39.88
CA LYS A 477 -0.40 -8.43 39.47
C LYS A 477 -0.29 -6.94 39.79
N GLY A 478 -1.27 -6.36 40.51
CA GLY A 478 -1.27 -4.94 40.86
C GLY A 478 -0.99 -4.03 39.66
N TYR A 479 0.04 -3.19 39.75
CA TYR A 479 0.46 -2.26 38.67
C TYR A 479 1.02 -2.95 37.42
N ASP A 480 1.48 -4.20 37.52
CA ASP A 480 1.96 -5.02 36.38
C ASP A 480 0.81 -5.74 35.65
N THR A 481 -0.42 -5.49 36.07
CA THR A 481 -1.59 -6.04 35.39
C THR A 481 -1.65 -5.51 33.94
N VAL A 482 -1.69 -6.43 32.98
CA VAL A 482 -1.73 -6.10 31.55
C VAL A 482 -3.13 -5.69 31.13
N LEU A 483 -3.25 -4.54 30.52
CA LEU A 483 -4.46 -3.99 29.91
C LEU A 483 -4.54 -4.42 28.44
N GLY A 484 -5.72 -4.88 28.02
CA GLY A 484 -6.01 -5.11 26.61
C GLY A 484 -6.20 -3.82 25.84
N GLN A 485 -6.21 -3.91 24.52
CA GLN A 485 -6.39 -2.77 23.62
C GLN A 485 -7.65 -1.95 24.00
N GLY A 486 -7.47 -0.66 24.25
CA GLY A 486 -8.55 0.23 24.69
C GLY A 486 -9.01 0.01 26.12
N GLY A 487 -8.31 -0.79 26.93
CA GLY A 487 -8.67 -1.10 28.32
C GLY A 487 -9.95 -1.93 28.45
N VAL A 488 -10.14 -2.92 27.56
CA VAL A 488 -11.37 -3.74 27.50
C VAL A 488 -11.59 -4.58 28.76
N ASN A 489 -10.54 -4.85 29.53
CA ASN A 489 -10.58 -5.65 30.74
C ASN A 489 -10.72 -4.81 32.03
N VAL A 490 -10.97 -3.51 31.93
CA VAL A 490 -11.29 -2.62 33.03
C VAL A 490 -12.60 -1.89 32.80
N SER A 491 -13.33 -1.53 33.88
CA SER A 491 -14.59 -0.81 33.80
C SER A 491 -14.40 0.64 33.27
N GLY A 492 -15.49 1.27 32.83
CA GLY A 492 -15.44 2.68 32.40
C GLY A 492 -14.91 3.62 33.49
N GLY A 493 -15.38 3.47 34.72
CA GLY A 493 -14.92 4.26 35.87
C GLY A 493 -13.45 3.99 36.23
N GLN A 494 -12.98 2.74 36.11
CA GLN A 494 -11.57 2.40 36.30
C GLN A 494 -10.68 3.04 35.23
N ARG A 495 -11.10 2.99 33.92
CA ARG A 495 -10.40 3.70 32.82
C ARG A 495 -10.29 5.18 33.09
N GLN A 496 -11.36 5.81 33.53
CA GLN A 496 -11.39 7.24 33.84
C GLN A 496 -10.39 7.58 34.97
N ARG A 497 -10.40 6.83 36.06
CA ARG A 497 -9.48 7.05 37.18
C ARG A 497 -8.02 6.83 36.82
N LEU A 498 -7.71 5.84 35.97
CA LEU A 498 -6.36 5.66 35.42
C LEU A 498 -5.95 6.85 34.54
N SER A 499 -6.87 7.41 33.76
CA SER A 499 -6.58 8.59 32.94
C SER A 499 -6.39 9.85 33.78
N ILE A 500 -7.11 9.98 34.91
CA ILE A 500 -6.89 11.04 35.90
C ILE A 500 -5.52 10.90 36.56
N ALA A 501 -5.15 9.69 37.00
CA ALA A 501 -3.84 9.42 37.58
C ALA A 501 -2.69 9.75 36.60
N ARG A 502 -2.85 9.40 35.32
CA ARG A 502 -1.93 9.77 34.24
C ARG A 502 -1.78 11.29 34.10
N ALA A 503 -2.88 12.03 34.15
CA ALA A 503 -2.88 13.49 34.07
C ALA A 503 -2.19 14.12 35.28
N LEU A 504 -2.41 13.59 36.50
CA LEU A 504 -1.80 14.07 37.74
C LEU A 504 -0.28 13.86 37.79
N LEU A 505 0.21 12.73 37.24
CA LEU A 505 1.65 12.42 37.15
C LEU A 505 2.43 13.49 36.39
N LYS A 506 1.80 14.14 35.46
CA LYS A 506 2.41 15.25 34.66
C LYS A 506 2.69 16.49 35.52
N LYS A 507 2.07 16.62 36.69
CA LYS A 507 2.12 17.81 37.57
C LYS A 507 1.80 19.11 36.83
N PRO A 508 0.68 19.15 36.09
CA PRO A 508 0.36 20.26 35.19
C PRO A 508 0.05 21.54 35.95
N LYS A 509 0.22 22.69 35.30
CA LYS A 509 -0.24 23.99 35.82
C LYS A 509 -1.74 24.19 35.58
N ILE A 510 -2.27 23.58 34.51
CA ILE A 510 -3.69 23.60 34.14
C ILE A 510 -4.16 22.16 34.02
N LEU A 511 -5.18 21.78 34.75
CA LEU A 511 -5.82 20.46 34.68
C LEU A 511 -7.26 20.60 34.18
N ILE A 512 -7.60 19.89 33.11
CA ILE A 512 -8.89 19.90 32.44
C ILE A 512 -9.53 18.53 32.48
#